data_f11a7c525e8bb6e78580a537eb7412f0
#
_entry.id   f11a7c525e8bb6e78580a537eb7412f0
#
_cell.length_a   1.000
_cell.length_b   1.000
_cell.length_c   1.000
_cell.angle_alpha   90.00
_cell.angle_beta   90.00
_cell.angle_gamma   90.00
#
_symmetry.space_group_name_H-M   'P 1'
#
loop_
_entity.id
_entity.type
_entity.pdbx_description
1 polymer ?
#
loop_
_entity_poly.entity_id
_entity_poly.type
_entity_poly.pdbx_seq_one_letter_code
_entity_poly.pdbx_strand_id
1 'polypeptide(L)'
;MADFAKENQFTPDQQAEIDAGIKNNIDVSIYAKPEFLAIQMHEIRIGLVEQIPVFYYADSRYDWFQMEEIRKGLEMSLDVSKYADPEISFDRMRQIRKGLEAGID
;
A
#
# COMPACT_ATOMS: atom_id res chain seq x y z
N MET A 1 -26.82 -11.32 7.21
CA MET A 1 -25.39 -11.33 6.95
C MET A 1 -24.88 -9.94 6.63
N ALA A 2 -23.83 -9.56 7.28
CA ALA A 2 -23.29 -8.25 7.05
C ALA A 2 -22.61 -8.20 5.69
N ASP A 3 -22.77 -7.10 5.04
CA ASP A 3 -22.22 -6.84 3.74
C ASP A 3 -21.54 -5.48 3.86
N PHE A 4 -20.30 -5.37 3.51
CA PHE A 4 -19.56 -4.12 3.64
C PHE A 4 -20.29 -2.97 2.96
N ALA A 5 -20.74 -3.19 1.72
CA ALA A 5 -21.44 -2.16 0.98
C ALA A 5 -22.75 -1.81 1.64
N LYS A 6 -23.42 -2.81 2.17
CA LYS A 6 -24.72 -2.63 2.80
C LYS A 6 -24.62 -1.77 4.05
N GLU A 7 -23.49 -1.85 4.74
CA GLU A 7 -23.31 -1.09 5.96
C GLU A 7 -22.75 0.30 5.70
N ASN A 8 -22.56 0.64 4.43
CA ASN A 8 -22.11 1.97 4.04
C ASN A 8 -20.80 2.39 4.70
N GLN A 9 -19.94 1.42 4.99
CA GLN A 9 -18.65 1.72 5.57
C GLN A 9 -17.71 2.31 4.54
N PHE A 10 -17.95 2.03 3.26
CA PHE A 10 -17.01 2.38 2.20
C PHE A 10 -17.64 3.35 1.22
N THR A 11 -16.83 4.27 0.71
CA THR A 11 -17.26 5.13 -0.39
C THR A 11 -17.31 4.29 -1.66
N PRO A 12 -17.96 4.79 -2.72
CA PRO A 12 -17.93 4.08 -4.00
C PRO A 12 -16.54 3.81 -4.52
N ASP A 13 -15.61 4.74 -4.33
CA ASP A 13 -14.22 4.56 -4.78
C ASP A 13 -13.51 3.48 -3.98
N GLN A 14 -13.74 3.46 -2.67
CA GLN A 14 -13.18 2.41 -1.82
C GLN A 14 -13.74 1.05 -2.23
N GLN A 15 -15.06 1.00 -2.45
CA GLN A 15 -15.70 -0.26 -2.83
C GLN A 15 -15.16 -0.76 -4.16
N ALA A 16 -14.89 0.15 -5.10
CA ALA A 16 -14.33 -0.23 -6.39
C ALA A 16 -12.96 -0.92 -6.23
N GLU A 17 -12.14 -0.42 -5.31
CA GLU A 17 -10.83 -1.04 -5.06
C GLU A 17 -10.98 -2.41 -4.39
N ILE A 18 -11.98 -2.56 -3.52
CA ILE A 18 -12.24 -3.85 -2.88
C ILE A 18 -12.71 -4.85 -3.95
N ASP A 19 -13.65 -4.43 -4.80
CA ASP A 19 -14.17 -5.28 -5.86
C ASP A 19 -13.08 -5.70 -6.84
N ALA A 20 -12.18 -4.78 -7.17
CA ALA A 20 -11.06 -5.08 -8.05
C ALA A 20 -10.15 -6.14 -7.42
N GLY A 21 -9.93 -6.04 -6.11
CA GLY A 21 -9.12 -7.03 -5.41
C GLY A 21 -9.75 -8.41 -5.41
N ILE A 22 -11.06 -8.47 -5.20
CA ILE A 22 -11.80 -9.74 -5.27
C ILE A 22 -11.63 -10.34 -6.66
N LYS A 23 -11.73 -9.51 -7.69
CA LYS A 23 -11.56 -9.95 -9.06
C LYS A 23 -10.16 -10.45 -9.33
N ASN A 24 -9.17 -9.87 -8.65
CA ASN A 24 -7.77 -10.29 -8.78
C ASN A 24 -7.45 -11.52 -7.93
N ASN A 25 -8.40 -12.05 -7.18
CA ASN A 25 -8.22 -13.21 -6.29
C ASN A 25 -7.18 -12.97 -5.21
N ILE A 26 -7.13 -11.75 -4.68
CA ILE A 26 -6.23 -11.42 -3.57
C ILE A 26 -7.05 -11.30 -2.29
N ASP A 27 -6.37 -11.38 -1.16
CA ASP A 27 -7.00 -11.26 0.16
C ASP A 27 -7.28 -9.79 0.46
N VAL A 28 -8.49 -9.33 0.15
CA VAL A 28 -8.85 -7.94 0.34
C VAL A 28 -8.99 -7.54 1.81
N SER A 29 -9.05 -8.52 2.72
CA SER A 29 -9.18 -8.20 4.14
C SER A 29 -7.98 -7.37 4.63
N ILE A 30 -6.88 -7.41 3.91
CA ILE A 30 -5.69 -6.65 4.27
C ILE A 30 -5.95 -5.15 4.15
N TYR A 31 -6.79 -4.73 3.19
CA TYR A 31 -7.06 -3.31 3.00
C TYR A 31 -8.53 -2.91 3.02
N ALA A 32 -9.45 -3.87 3.15
CA ALA A 32 -10.89 -3.56 3.20
C ALA A 32 -11.23 -2.99 4.58
N LYS A 33 -10.71 -1.82 4.87
CA LYS A 33 -10.86 -1.12 6.15
C LYS A 33 -11.17 0.34 5.88
N PRO A 34 -12.18 0.90 6.54
CA PRO A 34 -12.62 2.27 6.25
C PRO A 34 -11.55 3.34 6.44
N GLU A 35 -10.54 3.09 7.27
CA GLU A 35 -9.48 4.07 7.51
C GLU A 35 -8.56 4.25 6.33
N PHE A 36 -8.55 3.32 5.37
CA PHE A 36 -7.75 3.49 4.15
C PHE A 36 -8.53 4.28 3.12
N LEU A 37 -7.93 5.31 2.56
CA LEU A 37 -8.49 6.01 1.42
C LEU A 37 -8.43 5.09 0.20
N ALA A 38 -9.28 5.34 -0.78
CA ALA A 38 -9.29 4.53 -2.00
C ALA A 38 -7.92 4.46 -2.66
N ILE A 39 -7.19 5.58 -2.67
CA ILE A 39 -5.87 5.64 -3.29
C ILE A 39 -4.84 4.82 -2.51
N GLN A 40 -5.00 4.73 -1.19
CA GLN A 40 -4.15 3.87 -0.37
C GLN A 40 -4.47 2.40 -0.64
N MET A 41 -5.75 2.08 -0.72
CA MET A 41 -6.20 0.72 -1.06
C MET A 41 -5.62 0.29 -2.40
N HIS A 42 -5.58 1.20 -3.35
CA HIS A 42 -5.03 0.94 -4.68
C HIS A 42 -3.56 0.50 -4.60
N GLU A 43 -2.76 1.23 -3.83
CA GLU A 43 -1.34 0.89 -3.68
C GLU A 43 -1.15 -0.47 -3.01
N ILE A 44 -1.98 -0.78 -2.02
CA ILE A 44 -1.89 -2.07 -1.35
C ILE A 44 -2.33 -3.18 -2.31
N ARG A 45 -3.41 -2.96 -3.07
CA ARG A 45 -3.90 -3.95 -4.02
C ARG A 45 -2.84 -4.28 -5.07
N ILE A 46 -2.18 -3.25 -5.62
CA ILE A 46 -1.11 -3.47 -6.61
C ILE A 46 -0.01 -4.35 -6.00
N GLY A 47 0.39 -4.04 -4.78
CA GLY A 47 1.43 -4.84 -4.12
C GLY A 47 1.02 -6.29 -3.92
N LEU A 48 -0.25 -6.52 -3.55
CA LEU A 48 -0.75 -7.87 -3.37
C LEU A 48 -0.78 -8.64 -4.71
N VAL A 49 -1.17 -7.96 -5.78
CA VAL A 49 -1.17 -8.57 -7.12
C VAL A 49 0.25 -8.94 -7.52
N GLU A 50 1.23 -8.10 -7.18
CA GLU A 50 2.63 -8.34 -7.49
C GLU A 50 3.30 -9.30 -6.52
N GLN A 51 2.57 -9.71 -5.48
CA GLN A 51 3.06 -10.66 -4.48
C GLN A 51 4.27 -10.15 -3.70
N ILE A 52 4.33 -8.83 -3.50
CA ILE A 52 5.36 -8.25 -2.65
C ILE A 52 4.82 -8.15 -1.21
N PRO A 53 5.71 -8.06 -0.22
CA PRO A 53 5.27 -8.03 1.20
C PRO A 53 4.71 -6.67 1.59
N VAL A 54 3.40 -6.48 1.33
CA VAL A 54 2.72 -5.20 1.58
C VAL A 54 2.67 -4.81 3.05
N PHE A 55 2.95 -5.73 3.96
CA PHE A 55 2.89 -5.41 5.39
C PHE A 55 3.83 -4.26 5.76
N TYR A 56 4.84 -4.00 4.93
CA TYR A 56 5.73 -2.87 5.18
C TYR A 56 5.03 -1.53 5.02
N TYR A 57 3.94 -1.47 4.25
CA TYR A 57 3.26 -0.19 4.03
C TYR A 57 1.74 -0.25 4.15
N ALA A 58 1.16 -1.39 4.48
CA ALA A 58 -0.30 -1.52 4.64
C ALA A 58 -0.73 -0.94 5.99
N ASP A 59 -0.58 0.37 6.14
CA ASP A 59 -0.81 1.10 7.37
C ASP A 59 -1.34 2.47 6.97
N SER A 60 -2.49 2.87 7.52
CA SER A 60 -3.15 4.12 7.12
C SER A 60 -2.35 5.37 7.46
N ARG A 61 -1.30 5.25 8.27
CA ARG A 61 -0.45 6.39 8.60
C ARG A 61 0.44 6.82 7.44
N TYR A 62 0.66 5.94 6.47
CA TYR A 62 1.38 6.30 5.25
C TYR A 62 0.42 6.95 4.27
N ASP A 63 0.82 8.08 3.67
CA ASP A 63 0.04 8.60 2.54
C ASP A 63 0.42 7.77 1.30
N TRP A 64 -0.30 7.98 0.20
CA TRP A 64 -0.10 7.12 -0.96
C TRP A 64 1.27 7.36 -1.62
N PHE A 65 1.84 8.58 -1.49
CA PHE A 65 3.18 8.86 -2.02
C PHE A 65 4.23 8.04 -1.27
N GLN A 66 4.08 7.96 0.06
CA GLN A 66 4.97 7.15 0.88
C GLN A 66 4.80 5.66 0.54
N MET A 67 3.56 5.22 0.39
CA MET A 67 3.27 3.84 0.01
C MET A 67 3.93 3.49 -1.32
N GLU A 68 3.86 4.40 -2.29
CA GLU A 68 4.45 4.18 -3.60
C GLU A 68 5.97 4.02 -3.51
N GLU A 69 6.62 4.84 -2.70
CA GLU A 69 8.08 4.74 -2.55
C GLU A 69 8.49 3.43 -1.90
N ILE A 70 7.71 2.97 -0.92
CA ILE A 70 8.00 1.68 -0.29
C ILE A 70 7.74 0.54 -1.28
N ARG A 71 6.62 0.60 -2.02
CA ARG A 71 6.30 -0.41 -3.01
C ARG A 71 7.39 -0.51 -4.06
N LYS A 72 7.88 0.63 -4.56
CA LYS A 72 8.97 0.63 -5.55
C LYS A 72 10.21 -0.06 -5.01
N GLY A 73 10.54 0.20 -3.75
CA GLY A 73 11.68 -0.45 -3.13
C GLY A 73 11.50 -1.96 -3.05
N LEU A 74 10.30 -2.38 -2.66
CA LEU A 74 9.99 -3.81 -2.58
C LEU A 74 10.05 -4.48 -3.95
N GLU A 75 9.58 -3.80 -4.99
CA GLU A 75 9.64 -4.32 -6.36
C GLU A 75 11.08 -4.55 -6.79
N MET A 76 12.01 -3.78 -6.25
CA MET A 76 13.42 -3.88 -6.57
C MET A 76 14.19 -4.73 -5.58
N SER A 77 13.48 -5.37 -4.65
CA SER A 77 14.06 -6.22 -3.61
C SER A 77 15.04 -5.47 -2.72
N LEU A 78 14.79 -4.20 -2.49
CA LEU A 78 15.61 -3.39 -1.59
C LEU A 78 15.16 -3.60 -0.13
N ASP A 79 16.05 -3.29 0.80
CA ASP A 79 15.72 -3.36 2.22
C ASP A 79 14.96 -2.11 2.62
N VAL A 80 13.63 -2.12 2.43
CA VAL A 80 12.79 -0.96 2.71
C VAL A 80 12.67 -0.66 4.19
N SER A 81 13.11 -1.59 5.07
CA SER A 81 13.10 -1.30 6.51
C SER A 81 13.96 -0.09 6.84
N LYS A 82 14.85 0.28 5.94
CA LYS A 82 15.69 1.47 6.12
C LYS A 82 14.90 2.76 6.04
N TYR A 83 13.71 2.75 5.41
CA TYR A 83 12.93 3.98 5.28
C TYR A 83 11.42 3.78 5.45
N ALA A 84 10.94 2.58 5.73
CA ALA A 84 9.50 2.33 5.92
C ALA A 84 9.08 2.83 7.31
N ASP A 85 8.86 4.12 7.41
CA ASP A 85 8.52 4.82 8.65
C ASP A 85 7.59 5.98 8.28
N PRO A 86 6.38 6.05 8.86
CA PRO A 86 5.44 7.13 8.51
C PRO A 86 5.98 8.53 8.80
N GLU A 87 6.99 8.64 9.66
CA GLU A 87 7.59 9.95 10.00
C GLU A 87 8.58 10.43 8.93
N ILE A 88 8.94 9.58 7.97
CA ILE A 88 9.87 9.95 6.91
C ILE A 88 9.07 10.42 5.71
N SER A 89 9.34 11.64 5.22
CA SER A 89 8.62 12.18 4.06
C SER A 89 8.91 11.35 2.81
N PHE A 90 8.00 11.41 1.84
CA PHE A 90 8.19 10.63 0.61
C PHE A 90 9.44 11.08 -0.16
N ASP A 91 9.78 12.37 -0.09
CA ASP A 91 11.00 12.87 -0.74
C ASP A 91 12.24 12.25 -0.13
N ARG A 92 12.26 12.17 1.21
CA ARG A 92 13.38 11.55 1.90
C ARG A 92 13.42 10.05 1.62
N MET A 93 12.26 9.41 1.59
CA MET A 93 12.17 8.00 1.23
C MET A 93 12.77 7.74 -0.14
N ARG A 94 12.45 8.62 -1.10
CA ARG A 94 12.98 8.50 -2.46
C ARG A 94 14.49 8.60 -2.48
N GLN A 95 15.04 9.53 -1.73
CA GLN A 95 16.49 9.69 -1.64
C GLN A 95 17.15 8.44 -1.08
N ILE A 96 16.56 7.89 -0.01
CA ILE A 96 17.10 6.67 0.59
C ILE A 96 16.98 5.51 -0.39
N ARG A 97 15.82 5.38 -1.06
CA ARG A 97 15.62 4.32 -2.04
C ARG A 97 16.66 4.39 -3.14
N LYS A 98 16.89 5.58 -3.67
CA LYS A 98 17.88 5.76 -4.75
C LYS A 98 19.28 5.41 -4.28
N GLY A 99 19.61 5.74 -3.03
CA GLY A 99 20.90 5.35 -2.45
C GLY A 99 21.04 3.85 -2.38
N LEU A 100 19.96 3.16 -1.95
CA LEU A 100 20.00 1.70 -1.88
C LEU A 100 20.10 1.08 -3.27
N GLU A 101 19.41 1.65 -4.28
CA GLU A 101 19.52 1.19 -5.66
C GLU A 101 20.94 1.27 -6.17
N ALA A 102 21.65 2.32 -5.77
CA ALA A 102 23.04 2.53 -6.19
C ALA A 102 24.04 1.74 -5.36
N GLY A 103 23.55 0.93 -4.41
CA GLY A 103 24.42 0.15 -3.56
C GLY A 103 25.06 0.95 -2.43
N ILE A 104 24.54 2.12 -2.15
CA ILE A 104 25.02 2.97 -1.05
C ILE A 104 24.07 2.76 0.12
N ASP A 105 24.63 2.41 1.24
CA ASP A 105 23.83 2.12 2.43
C ASP A 105 23.84 3.27 3.44
#